data_aa7f0a10c68c0ea4a33fe79b8c4c532c
#
_entry.id   aa7f0a10c68c0ea4a33fe79b8c4c532c
#
_cell.length_a   1.000
_cell.length_b   1.000
_cell.length_c   1.000
_cell.angle_alpha   90.00
_cell.angle_beta   90.00
_cell.angle_gamma   90.00
#
_symmetry.space_group_name_H-M   'P 1'
#
loop_
_entity.id
_entity.type
_entity.pdbx_description
1 polymer ?
#
loop_
_entity_poly.entity_id
_entity_poly.type
_entity_poly.pdbx_seq_one_letter_code
_entity_poly.pdbx_strand_id
1 'polypeptide(L)'
;MTDNNTNITKDFILTYLKSIKDKYKSEGFLIKALFGSYSRGEENTKSDIDILVEATPEFANRYGFKAISRIKEIQSELSHSLGVSVDLADSTGMGKTGKKFIIDRAIYV
;
A
#
# COMPACT_ATOMS: atom_id res chain seq x y z
N MET A 1 -20.12 -19.26 -7.81
CA MET A 1 -20.08 -18.68 -7.58
C MET A 1 -19.70 -17.96 -7.45
N THR A 2 -19.61 -17.53 -7.36
CA THR A 2 -19.42 -16.84 -7.24
C THR A 2 -19.06 -15.92 -7.15
N ASP A 3 -19.05 -15.50 -7.13
CA ASP A 3 -18.56 -14.58 -6.93
C ASP A 3 -18.07 -14.12 -6.00
N ASN A 4 -17.83 -14.26 -5.58
CA ASN A 4 -17.20 -14.03 -4.63
C ASN A 4 -15.95 -13.43 -4.45
N ASN A 5 -15.31 -13.40 -5.03
CA ASN A 5 -14.14 -12.64 -5.30
C ASN A 5 -14.25 -11.19 -4.94
N THR A 6 -15.40 -10.74 -4.64
CA THR A 6 -15.65 -9.36 -4.30
C THR A 6 -15.42 -9.06 -2.83
N ASN A 7 -15.21 -10.09 -2.03
CA ASN A 7 -15.07 -9.90 -0.58
C ASN A 7 -13.64 -10.10 -0.14
N ILE A 8 -12.78 -9.22 -0.65
CA ILE A 8 -11.40 -9.23 -0.20
C ILE A 8 -11.37 -8.79 1.26
N THR A 9 -10.65 -9.54 2.08
CA THR A 9 -10.61 -9.29 3.52
C THR A 9 -9.32 -8.62 3.94
N LYS A 10 -9.36 -8.02 5.12
CA LYS A 10 -8.16 -7.45 5.73
C LYS A 10 -7.05 -8.49 5.83
N ASP A 11 -7.39 -9.69 6.28
CA ASP A 11 -6.39 -10.75 6.45
C ASP A 11 -5.76 -11.16 5.12
N PHE A 12 -6.56 -11.23 4.06
CA PHE A 12 -6.03 -11.53 2.74
C PHE A 12 -5.06 -10.46 2.29
N ILE A 13 -5.43 -9.19 2.48
CA ILE A 13 -4.57 -8.08 2.08
C ILE A 13 -3.25 -8.11 2.86
N LEU A 14 -3.32 -8.32 4.17
CA LEU A 14 -2.12 -8.36 4.99
C LEU A 14 -1.20 -9.51 4.60
N THR A 15 -1.77 -10.68 4.33
CA THR A 15 -1.01 -11.83 3.88
C THR A 15 -0.32 -11.55 2.54
N TYR A 16 -1.06 -10.94 1.62
CA TYR A 16 -0.52 -10.59 0.32
C TYR A 16 0.64 -9.59 0.46
N LEU A 17 0.44 -8.53 1.25
CA LEU A 17 1.46 -7.51 1.43
C LEU A 17 2.74 -8.11 2.05
N LYS A 18 2.59 -8.99 3.01
CA LYS A 18 3.75 -9.66 3.61
C LYS A 18 4.50 -10.51 2.58
N SER A 19 3.78 -11.09 1.64
CA SER A 19 4.40 -11.96 0.64
C SER A 19 5.19 -11.18 -0.40
N ILE A 20 4.85 -9.91 -0.65
CA ILE A 20 5.49 -9.14 -1.72
C ILE A 20 6.39 -8.01 -1.22
N LYS A 21 6.41 -7.74 0.08
CA LYS A 21 7.15 -6.58 0.59
C LYS A 21 8.66 -6.67 0.34
N ASP A 22 9.22 -7.87 0.38
CA ASP A 22 10.66 -8.05 0.15
C ASP A 22 11.02 -7.81 -1.31
N LYS A 23 10.13 -8.13 -2.22
CA LYS A 23 10.32 -7.87 -3.64
C LYS A 23 10.55 -6.38 -3.89
N TYR A 24 9.70 -5.53 -3.32
CA TYR A 24 9.83 -4.09 -3.52
C TYR A 24 10.92 -3.48 -2.66
N LYS A 25 11.18 -4.08 -1.51
CA LYS A 25 12.28 -3.63 -0.65
C LYS A 25 13.61 -3.70 -1.39
N SER A 26 13.79 -4.68 -2.25
CA SER A 26 15.02 -4.82 -3.04
C SER A 26 15.22 -3.63 -3.97
N GLU A 27 14.17 -2.89 -4.29
CA GLU A 27 14.25 -1.68 -5.09
C GLU A 27 14.40 -0.42 -4.24
N GLY A 28 14.36 -0.56 -2.91
CA GLY A 28 14.35 0.57 -2.00
C GLY A 28 12.96 1.11 -1.71
N PHE A 29 11.91 0.36 -2.06
CA PHE A 29 10.52 0.76 -1.87
C PHE A 29 9.92 -0.09 -0.76
N LEU A 30 9.61 0.54 0.37
CA LEU A 30 9.15 -0.18 1.55
C LEU A 30 7.63 -0.15 1.64
N ILE A 31 7.03 -1.33 1.75
CA ILE A 31 5.60 -1.46 2.03
C ILE A 31 5.48 -1.63 3.54
N LYS A 32 4.84 -0.66 4.21
CA LYS A 32 4.91 -0.56 5.65
C LYS A 32 3.66 -1.01 6.38
N ALA A 33 2.49 -0.61 5.90
CA ALA A 33 1.28 -0.85 6.67
C ALA A 33 0.02 -0.72 5.81
N LEU A 34 -1.04 -1.36 6.28
CA LEU A 34 -2.40 -1.15 5.78
C LEU A 34 -3.09 -0.16 6.70
N PHE A 35 -3.73 0.86 6.13
CA PHE A 35 -4.50 1.80 6.93
C PHE A 35 -5.82 2.11 6.23
N GLY A 36 -6.59 3.05 6.78
CA GLY A 36 -7.88 3.41 6.21
C GLY A 36 -8.96 2.41 6.54
N SER A 37 -10.04 2.42 5.75
CA SER A 37 -11.25 1.66 6.06
C SER A 37 -11.00 0.15 6.13
N TYR A 38 -10.15 -0.38 5.25
CA TYR A 38 -9.86 -1.81 5.28
C TYR A 38 -9.16 -2.24 6.56
N SER A 39 -8.31 -1.37 7.13
CA SER A 39 -7.61 -1.72 8.37
C SER A 39 -8.57 -1.73 9.56
N ARG A 40 -9.68 -1.00 9.47
CA ARG A 40 -10.67 -0.90 10.55
C ARG A 40 -11.86 -1.81 10.35
N GLY A 41 -11.91 -2.55 9.25
CA GLY A 41 -13.06 -3.38 8.94
C GLY A 41 -14.29 -2.58 8.54
N GLU A 42 -14.10 -1.35 8.06
CA GLU A 42 -15.19 -0.45 7.69
C GLU A 42 -15.33 -0.27 6.18
N GLU A 43 -14.69 -1.14 5.42
CA GLU A 43 -14.70 -1.05 3.97
C GLU A 43 -16.10 -1.30 3.40
N ASN A 44 -16.35 -0.71 2.22
CA ASN A 44 -17.56 -0.95 1.45
C ASN A 44 -17.17 -1.12 -0.01
N THR A 45 -18.15 -1.27 -0.89
CA THR A 45 -17.87 -1.57 -2.31
C THR A 45 -17.10 -0.48 -3.03
N LYS A 46 -17.04 0.72 -2.45
CA LYS A 46 -16.31 1.85 -3.04
C LYS A 46 -15.02 2.18 -2.31
N SER A 47 -14.66 1.41 -1.29
CA SER A 47 -13.43 1.67 -0.54
C SER A 47 -12.21 1.32 -1.35
N ASP A 48 -11.20 2.18 -1.27
CA ASP A 48 -9.87 1.89 -1.80
C ASP A 48 -9.03 1.24 -0.70
N ILE A 49 -8.03 0.48 -1.11
CA ILE A 49 -7.08 -0.09 -0.17
C ILE A 49 -5.96 0.93 0.03
N ASP A 50 -5.83 1.43 1.25
CA ASP A 50 -4.84 2.46 1.58
C ASP A 50 -3.60 1.80 2.18
N ILE A 51 -2.46 1.97 1.53
CA ILE A 51 -1.21 1.34 1.92
C ILE A 51 -0.16 2.41 2.21
N LEU A 52 0.44 2.32 3.40
CA LEU A 52 1.53 3.21 3.79
C LEU A 52 2.83 2.65 3.24
N VAL A 53 3.58 3.48 2.52
CA VAL A 53 4.83 3.07 1.90
C VAL A 53 5.91 4.11 2.19
N GLU A 54 7.15 3.76 1.84
CA GLU A 54 8.25 4.71 1.91
C GLU A 54 9.17 4.48 0.72
N ALA A 55 9.34 5.51 -0.11
CA ALA A 55 10.35 5.51 -1.16
C ALA A 55 11.63 6.03 -0.55
N THR A 56 12.60 5.14 -0.31
CA THR A 56 13.85 5.49 0.34
C THR A 56 14.77 6.26 -0.62
N PRO A 57 15.84 6.91 -0.10
CA PRO A 57 16.83 7.55 -0.98
C PRO A 57 17.42 6.58 -2.00
N GLU A 58 17.55 5.32 -1.63
CA GLU A 58 18.03 4.28 -2.55
C GLU A 58 17.10 4.13 -3.75
N PHE A 59 15.80 4.14 -3.50
CA PHE A 59 14.79 4.08 -4.56
C PHE A 59 14.91 5.31 -5.48
N ALA A 60 15.03 6.48 -4.90
CA ALA A 60 15.16 7.72 -5.66
C ALA A 60 16.44 7.72 -6.51
N ASN A 61 17.55 7.22 -5.94
CA ASN A 61 18.80 7.14 -6.69
C ASN A 61 18.70 6.15 -7.85
N ARG A 62 18.00 5.05 -7.63
CA ARG A 62 17.86 4.01 -8.64
C ARG A 62 17.05 4.47 -9.84
N TYR A 63 15.95 5.18 -9.59
CA TYR A 63 15.02 5.54 -10.66
C TYR A 63 15.12 6.97 -11.15
N GLY A 64 15.67 7.89 -10.33
CA GLY A 64 15.82 9.28 -10.71
C GLY A 64 14.48 9.90 -11.13
N PHE A 65 14.45 10.47 -12.32
CA PHE A 65 13.22 11.09 -12.84
C PHE A 65 12.10 10.08 -13.08
N LYS A 66 12.41 8.80 -13.13
CA LYS A 66 11.43 7.75 -13.36
C LYS A 66 10.81 7.23 -12.07
N ALA A 67 11.20 7.81 -10.91
CA ALA A 67 10.71 7.31 -9.62
C ALA A 67 9.19 7.39 -9.51
N ILE A 68 8.60 8.50 -9.94
CA ILE A 68 7.15 8.66 -9.87
C ILE A 68 6.45 7.66 -10.78
N SER A 69 6.99 7.45 -11.98
CA SER A 69 6.43 6.46 -12.90
C SER A 69 6.49 5.06 -12.31
N ARG A 70 7.62 4.75 -11.64
CA ARG A 70 7.77 3.43 -11.01
C ARG A 70 6.76 3.24 -9.87
N ILE A 71 6.52 4.29 -9.07
CA ILE A 71 5.52 4.21 -8.00
C ILE A 71 4.14 3.94 -8.58
N LYS A 72 3.80 4.60 -9.68
CA LYS A 72 2.51 4.36 -10.34
C LYS A 72 2.40 2.94 -10.89
N GLU A 73 3.49 2.40 -11.41
CA GLU A 73 3.53 1.00 -11.84
C GLU A 73 3.27 0.05 -10.67
N ILE A 74 3.92 0.31 -9.54
CA ILE A 74 3.73 -0.50 -8.35
C ILE A 74 2.29 -0.44 -7.89
N GLN A 75 1.71 0.77 -7.88
CA GLN A 75 0.31 0.96 -7.52
C GLN A 75 -0.60 0.13 -8.41
N SER A 76 -0.35 0.15 -9.72
CA SER A 76 -1.12 -0.63 -10.68
C SER A 76 -0.94 -2.13 -10.47
N GLU A 77 0.28 -2.57 -10.20
CA GLU A 77 0.55 -3.98 -9.93
C GLU A 77 -0.23 -4.47 -8.71
N LEU A 78 -0.23 -3.68 -7.64
CA LEU A 78 -0.93 -4.04 -6.43
C LEU A 78 -2.44 -4.04 -6.65
N SER A 79 -2.96 -3.02 -7.32
CA SER A 79 -4.39 -2.92 -7.63
C SER A 79 -4.84 -4.11 -8.47
N HIS A 80 -4.05 -4.47 -9.47
CA HIS A 80 -4.38 -5.58 -10.34
C HIS A 80 -4.38 -6.91 -9.57
N SER A 81 -3.37 -7.12 -8.75
CA SER A 81 -3.27 -8.37 -7.97
C SER A 81 -4.37 -8.50 -6.94
N LEU A 82 -4.77 -7.39 -6.32
CA LEU A 82 -5.80 -7.41 -5.28
C LEU A 82 -7.21 -7.29 -5.84
N GLY A 83 -7.34 -6.85 -7.09
CA GLY A 83 -8.65 -6.67 -7.71
C GLY A 83 -9.44 -5.50 -7.17
N VAL A 84 -8.80 -4.61 -6.43
CA VAL A 84 -9.42 -3.42 -5.83
C VAL A 84 -8.45 -2.27 -5.98
N SER A 85 -8.97 -1.08 -6.19
CA SER A 85 -8.15 0.12 -6.31
C SER A 85 -7.27 0.32 -5.08
N VAL A 86 -6.01 0.64 -5.28
CA VAL A 86 -5.03 0.83 -4.21
C VAL A 86 -4.52 2.25 -4.24
N ASP A 87 -4.48 2.90 -3.07
CA ASP A 87 -3.84 4.19 -2.87
C ASP A 87 -2.56 4.00 -2.07
N LEU A 88 -1.49 4.62 -2.52
CA LEU A 88 -0.20 4.57 -1.84
C LEU A 88 0.06 5.93 -1.18
N ALA A 89 0.33 5.92 0.12
CA ALA A 89 0.67 7.12 0.86
C ALA A 89 2.13 7.01 1.32
N ASP A 90 2.99 7.91 0.82
CA ASP A 90 4.41 7.89 1.17
C ASP A 90 4.61 8.58 2.51
N SER A 91 5.13 7.84 3.48
CA SER A 91 5.30 8.33 4.84
C SER A 91 6.30 9.49 4.91
N THR A 92 7.23 9.60 3.95
CA THR A 92 8.23 10.67 3.97
C THR A 92 7.65 12.02 3.55
N GLY A 93 6.51 12.00 2.84
CA GLY A 93 5.86 13.23 2.40
C GLY A 93 4.79 13.75 3.34
N MET A 94 4.58 13.10 4.47
CA MET A 94 3.52 13.48 5.39
C MET A 94 4.00 14.46 6.45
N GLY A 95 3.12 15.42 6.81
CA GLY A 95 3.36 16.25 7.97
C GLY A 95 3.20 15.46 9.26
N LYS A 96 3.66 16.04 10.37
CA LYS A 96 3.63 15.34 11.66
C LYS A 96 2.24 14.87 12.07
N THR A 97 1.24 15.73 11.88
CA THR A 97 -0.13 15.42 12.28
C THR A 97 -0.71 14.27 11.46
N GLY A 98 -0.55 14.35 10.14
CA GLY A 98 -1.04 13.30 9.26
C GLY A 98 -0.34 11.99 9.51
N LYS A 99 0.98 12.05 9.70
CA LYS A 99 1.77 10.85 9.95
C LYS A 99 1.36 10.17 11.25
N LYS A 100 1.17 10.94 12.31
CA LYS A 100 0.73 10.40 13.59
C LYS A 100 -0.63 9.75 13.48
N PHE A 101 -1.57 10.41 12.81
CA PHE A 101 -2.93 9.90 12.65
C PHE A 101 -2.92 8.55 11.94
N ILE A 102 -2.16 8.44 10.86
CA ILE A 102 -2.09 7.21 10.09
C ILE A 102 -1.38 6.10 10.87
N ILE A 103 -0.26 6.43 11.52
CA ILE A 103 0.51 5.46 12.29
C ILE A 103 -0.32 4.85 13.40
N ASP A 104 -1.12 5.67 14.10
CA ASP A 104 -1.93 5.21 15.22
C ASP A 104 -3.00 4.19 14.79
N ARG A 105 -3.39 4.21 13.51
CA ARG A 105 -4.46 3.36 13.01
C ARG A 105 -4.00 2.30 12.03
N ALA A 106 -2.73 2.30 11.68
CA ALA A 106 -2.19 1.40 10.67
C ALA A 106 -1.89 0.03 11.25
N ILE A 107 -2.02 -0.98 10.41
CA ILE A 107 -1.61 -2.35 10.74
C ILE A 107 -0.34 -2.61 9.94
N TYR A 108 0.78 -2.74 10.63
CA TYR A 108 2.08 -2.89 9.98
C TYR A 108 2.31 -4.31 9.48
N VAL A 109 3.00 -4.41 8.37
CA VAL A 109 3.34 -5.71 7.77
C VAL A 109 4.83 -5.98 7.81
#